data_9084d8b5b399556db45dfdadf526d979
#
_entry.id   9084d8b5b399556db45dfdadf526d979
#
_cell.length_a   1.000
_cell.length_b   1.000
_cell.length_c   1.000
_cell.angle_alpha   90.00
_cell.angle_beta   90.00
_cell.angle_gamma   90.00
#
_symmetry.space_group_name_H-M   'P 1'
#
loop_
_entity.id
_entity.type
_entity.pdbx_description
1 polymer ?
#
loop_
_entity_poly.entity_id
_entity_poly.type
_entity_poly.pdbx_seq_one_letter_code
_entity_poly.pdbx_strand_id
1 'polypeptide(L)'
;MIPSGSTEAEEHRYTRPEVWSDPDRKLFRHQVGFTCPPHDFDAAPSDFLRMAPPSVGVHGRMMHAPVYAHELSQRADNFHLLEEFARCMADNGADAVGQVGSNWVHCNGTDTVDIRSFCDRMVDTYGMPFHMAGMTLVEAACELGAEKVALNPSTTGRTGATA
;
A
#
# COMPACT_ATOMS: atom_id res chain seq x y z
N MET A 1 -9.82 45.78 -16.41
CA MET A 1 -10.33 45.33 -15.10
C MET A 1 -10.72 43.86 -15.27
N ILE A 2 -9.83 42.94 -14.89
CA ILE A 2 -10.03 41.50 -15.01
C ILE A 2 -10.50 41.04 -13.64
N PRO A 3 -11.63 40.35 -13.49
CA PRO A 3 -12.04 39.84 -12.20
C PRO A 3 -11.12 38.66 -11.81
N SER A 4 -10.46 38.82 -10.68
CA SER A 4 -9.73 37.76 -10.01
C SER A 4 -10.77 36.76 -9.44
N GLY A 5 -11.07 35.71 -10.20
CA GLY A 5 -11.80 34.58 -9.70
C GLY A 5 -10.82 33.69 -8.94
N SER A 6 -10.82 33.79 -7.61
CA SER A 6 -10.28 32.75 -6.75
C SER A 6 -11.20 31.56 -6.85
N THR A 7 -10.84 30.62 -7.71
CA THR A 7 -11.35 29.25 -7.63
C THR A 7 -10.71 28.63 -6.40
N GLU A 8 -11.40 28.73 -5.26
CA GLU A 8 -11.19 27.76 -4.19
C GLU A 8 -11.47 26.39 -4.81
N ALA A 9 -10.42 25.62 -4.99
CA ALA A 9 -10.56 24.20 -5.30
C ALA A 9 -11.29 23.61 -4.08
N GLU A 10 -12.58 23.35 -4.23
CA GLU A 10 -13.31 22.52 -3.29
C GLU A 10 -12.53 21.22 -3.16
N GLU A 11 -11.86 21.04 -2.03
CA GLU A 11 -11.12 19.84 -1.70
C GLU A 11 -12.15 18.71 -1.67
N HIS A 12 -12.23 17.99 -2.76
CA HIS A 12 -13.24 16.94 -2.96
C HIS A 12 -12.93 15.81 -1.99
N ARG A 13 -13.53 15.90 -0.80
CA ARG A 13 -13.38 14.89 0.24
C ARG A 13 -13.88 13.56 -0.30
N TYR A 14 -13.04 12.53 -0.22
CA TYR A 14 -13.42 11.18 -0.60
C TYR A 14 -14.64 10.71 0.19
N THR A 15 -15.60 10.13 -0.50
CA THR A 15 -16.78 9.50 0.11
C THR A 15 -16.84 8.05 -0.35
N ARG A 16 -16.73 7.14 0.61
CA ARG A 16 -16.83 5.70 0.32
C ARG A 16 -18.22 5.38 -0.22
N PRO A 17 -18.33 4.54 -1.28
CA PRO A 17 -19.63 4.13 -1.81
C PRO A 17 -20.53 3.50 -0.74
N GLU A 18 -21.76 4.01 -0.60
CA GLU A 18 -22.73 3.60 0.42
C GLU A 18 -23.09 2.10 0.33
N VAL A 19 -22.99 1.52 -0.86
CA VAL A 19 -23.25 0.08 -1.09
C VAL A 19 -22.44 -0.84 -0.16
N TRP A 20 -21.27 -0.40 0.33
CA TRP A 20 -20.42 -1.17 1.23
C TRP A 20 -20.77 -1.01 2.72
N SER A 21 -21.76 -0.18 3.04
CA SER A 21 -22.36 -0.11 4.37
C SER A 21 -23.28 -1.28 4.66
N ASP A 22 -23.76 -1.97 3.61
CA ASP A 22 -24.57 -3.17 3.70
C ASP A 22 -23.66 -4.42 3.74
N PRO A 23 -23.56 -5.12 4.88
CA PRO A 23 -22.71 -6.29 5.00
C PRO A 23 -23.13 -7.45 4.08
N ASP A 24 -24.40 -7.50 3.67
CA ASP A 24 -24.93 -8.54 2.78
C ASP A 24 -24.47 -8.36 1.33
N ARG A 25 -23.90 -7.19 1.01
CA ARG A 25 -23.30 -6.92 -0.30
C ARG A 25 -21.87 -7.44 -0.42
N LYS A 26 -21.22 -7.74 0.69
CA LYS A 26 -19.86 -8.25 0.70
C LYS A 26 -19.84 -9.76 0.44
N LEU A 27 -18.93 -10.20 -0.43
CA LEU A 27 -18.71 -11.62 -0.68
C LEU A 27 -18.09 -12.33 0.53
N PHE A 28 -17.26 -11.61 1.28
CA PHE A 28 -16.64 -12.07 2.52
C PHE A 28 -16.93 -11.07 3.63
N ARG A 29 -17.01 -11.56 4.88
CA ARG A 29 -17.23 -10.70 6.04
C ARG A 29 -16.17 -9.61 6.16
N HIS A 30 -14.93 -9.96 5.85
CA HIS A 30 -13.79 -9.04 5.81
C HIS A 30 -13.09 -9.18 4.46
N GLN A 31 -12.77 -8.05 3.85
CA GLN A 31 -12.14 -7.99 2.53
C GLN A 31 -10.82 -7.22 2.64
N VAL A 32 -9.71 -7.88 2.31
CA VAL A 32 -8.37 -7.29 2.38
C VAL A 32 -7.79 -7.11 0.98
N GLY A 33 -7.38 -5.90 0.67
CA GLY A 33 -6.69 -5.57 -0.58
C GLY A 33 -5.18 -5.64 -0.42
N PHE A 34 -4.49 -6.19 -1.43
CA PHE A 34 -3.03 -6.13 -1.50
C PHE A 34 -2.59 -5.42 -2.78
N THR A 35 -1.73 -4.40 -2.63
CA THR A 35 -1.01 -3.85 -3.77
C THR A 35 0.30 -4.58 -3.95
N CYS A 36 0.51 -5.12 -5.15
CA CYS A 36 1.71 -5.85 -5.52
C CYS A 36 2.64 -4.97 -6.36
N PRO A 37 3.97 -5.15 -6.27
CA PRO A 37 4.93 -4.41 -7.06
C PRO A 37 4.66 -4.56 -8.58
N PRO A 38 5.05 -3.56 -9.39
CA PRO A 38 5.02 -3.71 -10.84
C PRO A 38 5.90 -4.87 -11.30
N HIS A 39 5.42 -5.62 -12.27
CA HIS A 39 6.11 -6.73 -12.93
C HIS A 39 6.48 -7.94 -12.05
N ASP A 40 6.06 -7.96 -10.79
CA ASP A 40 6.30 -9.08 -9.87
C ASP A 40 4.99 -9.81 -9.54
N PHE A 41 5.05 -11.12 -9.57
CA PHE A 41 3.98 -11.98 -9.08
C PHE A 41 4.24 -12.29 -7.60
N ASP A 42 3.64 -11.49 -6.72
CA ASP A 42 3.88 -11.60 -5.28
C ASP A 42 3.01 -12.70 -4.64
N ALA A 43 3.62 -13.51 -3.78
CA ALA A 43 2.93 -14.59 -3.08
C ALA A 43 2.15 -14.11 -1.84
N ALA A 44 2.38 -12.90 -1.35
CA ALA A 44 1.80 -12.42 -0.09
C ALA A 44 0.27 -12.53 -0.02
N PRO A 45 -0.52 -12.22 -1.06
CA PRO A 45 -1.97 -12.43 -1.01
C PRO A 45 -2.35 -13.90 -0.79
N SER A 46 -1.66 -14.83 -1.46
CA SER A 46 -1.91 -16.27 -1.35
C SER A 46 -1.47 -16.82 0.01
N ASP A 47 -0.34 -16.38 0.51
CA ASP A 47 0.18 -16.80 1.81
C ASP A 47 -0.68 -16.24 2.94
N PHE A 48 -1.15 -15.02 2.82
CA PHE A 48 -2.11 -14.45 3.77
C PHE A 48 -3.41 -15.28 3.82
N LEU A 49 -3.96 -15.68 2.67
CA LEU A 49 -5.15 -16.53 2.62
C LEU A 49 -4.99 -17.87 3.31
N ARG A 50 -3.78 -18.46 3.31
CA ARG A 50 -3.51 -19.71 4.01
C ARG A 50 -3.60 -19.58 5.53
N MET A 51 -3.39 -18.38 6.05
CA MET A 51 -3.41 -18.09 7.48
C MET A 51 -4.72 -17.47 7.94
N ALA A 52 -5.44 -16.82 7.03
CA ALA A 52 -6.65 -16.09 7.32
C ALA A 52 -7.85 -17.03 7.59
N PRO A 53 -8.80 -16.62 8.46
CA PRO A 53 -10.06 -17.36 8.62
C PRO A 53 -10.86 -17.42 7.32
N PRO A 54 -11.74 -18.42 7.14
CA PRO A 54 -12.57 -18.56 5.93
C PRO A 54 -13.49 -17.37 5.63
N SER A 55 -13.75 -16.52 6.64
CA SER A 55 -14.55 -15.31 6.49
C SER A 55 -13.80 -14.12 5.86
N VAL A 56 -12.51 -14.29 5.57
CA VAL A 56 -11.65 -13.24 4.99
C VAL A 56 -11.43 -13.53 3.51
N GLY A 57 -11.78 -12.56 2.68
CA GLY A 57 -11.45 -12.55 1.25
C GLY A 57 -10.26 -11.67 0.97
N VAL A 58 -9.51 -12.03 -0.05
CA VAL A 58 -8.31 -11.28 -0.47
C VAL A 58 -8.39 -10.93 -1.95
N HIS A 59 -8.01 -9.70 -2.26
CA HIS A 59 -7.83 -9.24 -3.63
C HIS A 59 -6.44 -8.64 -3.79
N GLY A 60 -5.64 -9.22 -4.69
CA GLY A 60 -4.35 -8.66 -5.10
C GLY A 60 -4.48 -7.86 -6.38
N ARG A 61 -3.90 -6.67 -6.41
CA ARG A 61 -3.79 -5.86 -7.63
C ARG A 61 -2.34 -5.46 -7.85
N MET A 62 -1.84 -5.77 -9.03
CA MET A 62 -0.52 -5.35 -9.46
C MET A 62 -0.55 -3.86 -9.83
N MET A 63 0.41 -3.09 -9.34
CA MET A 63 0.61 -1.72 -9.79
C MET A 63 1.14 -1.72 -11.22
N HIS A 64 0.61 -0.85 -12.07
CA HIS A 64 1.09 -0.70 -13.42
C HIS A 64 2.03 0.49 -13.52
N ALA A 65 3.31 0.24 -13.80
CA ALA A 65 4.28 1.26 -14.12
C ALA A 65 4.89 0.92 -15.51
N PRO A 66 4.72 1.75 -16.53
CA PRO A 66 5.07 1.41 -17.92
C PRO A 66 6.56 1.10 -18.13
N VAL A 67 7.43 1.76 -17.38
CA VAL A 67 8.88 1.55 -17.41
C VAL A 67 9.36 1.41 -15.98
N TYR A 68 9.61 0.17 -15.57
CA TYR A 68 10.01 -0.11 -14.20
C TYR A 68 11.12 -1.16 -14.14
N ALA A 69 12.28 -0.77 -13.63
CA ALA A 69 13.47 -1.61 -13.48
C ALA A 69 13.88 -1.81 -12.02
N HIS A 70 12.94 -1.67 -11.09
CA HIS A 70 13.14 -1.83 -9.63
C HIS A 70 14.11 -0.82 -8.99
N GLU A 71 14.42 0.28 -9.68
CA GLU A 71 15.24 1.35 -9.13
C GLU A 71 14.45 2.18 -8.09
N LEU A 72 15.17 2.71 -7.10
CA LEU A 72 14.54 3.49 -6.02
C LEU A 72 13.89 4.78 -6.55
N SER A 73 14.54 5.45 -7.50
CA SER A 73 14.00 6.65 -8.15
C SER A 73 12.65 6.37 -8.83
N GLN A 74 12.56 5.25 -9.54
CA GLN A 74 11.32 4.87 -10.21
C GLN A 74 10.18 4.56 -9.22
N ARG A 75 10.51 4.05 -8.03
CA ARG A 75 9.52 3.88 -6.97
C ARG A 75 9.03 5.22 -6.45
N ALA A 76 9.95 6.18 -6.22
CA ALA A 76 9.58 7.53 -5.81
C ALA A 76 8.66 8.20 -6.84
N ASP A 77 9.00 8.11 -8.13
CA ASP A 77 8.19 8.67 -9.22
C ASP A 77 6.80 8.05 -9.30
N ASN A 78 6.67 6.79 -8.92
CA ASN A 78 5.40 6.04 -8.96
C ASN A 78 4.72 5.91 -7.59
N PHE A 79 5.18 6.63 -6.56
CA PHE A 79 4.64 6.53 -5.21
C PHE A 79 3.16 6.91 -5.13
N HIS A 80 2.71 7.84 -5.98
CA HIS A 80 1.32 8.24 -6.11
C HIS A 80 0.36 7.08 -6.44
N LEU A 81 0.87 6.01 -7.08
CA LEU A 81 0.07 4.81 -7.38
C LEU A 81 -0.44 4.10 -6.13
N LEU A 82 0.23 4.26 -5.00
CA LEU A 82 -0.23 3.69 -3.73
C LEU A 82 -1.53 4.35 -3.26
N GLU A 83 -1.65 5.65 -3.45
CA GLU A 83 -2.88 6.38 -3.11
C GLU A 83 -4.01 6.05 -4.08
N GLU A 84 -3.73 6.02 -5.38
CA GLU A 84 -4.70 5.58 -6.38
C GLU A 84 -5.20 4.16 -6.10
N PHE A 85 -4.28 3.28 -5.69
CA PHE A 85 -4.61 1.93 -5.30
C PHE A 85 -5.50 1.88 -4.06
N ALA A 86 -5.16 2.64 -3.00
CA ALA A 86 -5.94 2.72 -1.77
C ALA A 86 -7.38 3.17 -2.08
N ARG A 87 -7.53 4.19 -2.91
CA ARG A 87 -8.83 4.67 -3.38
C ARG A 87 -9.60 3.55 -4.11
N CYS A 88 -8.96 2.89 -5.06
CA CYS A 88 -9.59 1.80 -5.80
C CYS A 88 -10.07 0.69 -4.88
N MET A 89 -9.30 0.31 -3.87
CA MET A 89 -9.69 -0.71 -2.90
C MET A 89 -10.85 -0.26 -2.02
N ALA A 90 -10.86 0.99 -1.58
CA ALA A 90 -11.95 1.57 -0.82
C ALA A 90 -13.25 1.60 -1.63
N ASP A 91 -13.17 2.00 -2.91
CA ASP A 91 -14.30 2.00 -3.85
C ASP A 91 -14.89 0.61 -4.08
N ASN A 92 -14.09 -0.44 -3.90
CA ASN A 92 -14.48 -1.84 -4.04
C ASN A 92 -14.73 -2.55 -2.71
N GLY A 93 -14.89 -1.82 -1.62
CA GLY A 93 -15.33 -2.35 -0.34
C GLY A 93 -14.27 -3.07 0.48
N ALA A 94 -12.98 -2.81 0.25
CA ALA A 94 -11.93 -3.33 1.11
C ALA A 94 -12.06 -2.77 2.53
N ASP A 95 -11.80 -3.60 3.53
CA ASP A 95 -11.80 -3.23 4.95
C ASP A 95 -10.40 -2.87 5.44
N ALA A 96 -9.37 -3.33 4.75
CA ALA A 96 -7.97 -2.99 5.00
C ALA A 96 -7.15 -3.15 3.73
N VAL A 97 -6.01 -2.47 3.66
CA VAL A 97 -5.07 -2.57 2.54
C VAL A 97 -3.65 -2.82 3.05
N GLY A 98 -2.97 -3.79 2.43
CA GLY A 98 -1.56 -4.05 2.61
C GLY A 98 -0.76 -3.72 1.35
N GLN A 99 0.25 -2.89 1.48
CA GLN A 99 1.25 -2.70 0.44
C GLN A 99 2.34 -3.77 0.60
N VAL A 100 2.56 -4.59 -0.41
CA VAL A 100 3.63 -5.60 -0.46
C VAL A 100 4.88 -5.05 -1.16
N GLY A 101 6.02 -5.60 -0.78
CA GLY A 101 7.32 -5.11 -1.23
C GLY A 101 7.92 -4.09 -0.27
N SER A 102 8.80 -4.55 0.61
CA SER A 102 9.41 -3.74 1.69
C SER A 102 10.11 -2.47 1.19
N ASN A 103 10.63 -2.50 -0.02
CA ASN A 103 11.40 -1.39 -0.59
C ASN A 103 10.57 -0.13 -0.89
N TRP A 104 9.24 -0.23 -0.98
CA TRP A 104 8.39 0.91 -1.26
C TRP A 104 8.31 1.91 -0.12
N VAL A 105 8.55 1.49 1.11
CA VAL A 105 8.57 2.40 2.26
C VAL A 105 9.64 3.50 2.15
N HIS A 106 10.72 3.23 1.42
CA HIS A 106 11.83 4.17 1.27
C HIS A 106 11.64 5.20 0.15
N CYS A 107 10.54 5.16 -0.57
CA CYS A 107 10.34 6.00 -1.75
C CYS A 107 9.92 7.43 -1.40
N ASN A 108 9.40 7.66 -0.20
CA ASN A 108 8.95 8.97 0.25
C ASN A 108 9.64 9.40 1.57
N GLY A 109 10.87 8.98 1.75
CA GLY A 109 11.66 9.23 2.96
C GLY A 109 12.13 7.94 3.61
N THR A 110 13.06 8.07 4.53
CA THR A 110 13.63 6.96 5.30
C THR A 110 13.22 6.99 6.76
N ASP A 111 12.49 8.03 7.16
CA ASP A 111 12.02 8.18 8.53
C ASP A 111 10.70 7.41 8.71
N THR A 112 10.63 6.64 9.78
CA THR A 112 9.42 5.91 10.16
C THR A 112 8.25 6.84 10.47
N VAL A 113 8.50 8.08 10.86
CA VAL A 113 7.47 9.11 11.09
C VAL A 113 6.79 9.51 9.78
N ASP A 114 7.57 9.72 8.72
CA ASP A 114 7.03 10.09 7.41
C ASP A 114 6.16 8.98 6.83
N ILE A 115 6.62 7.72 6.98
CA ILE A 115 5.89 6.55 6.49
C ILE A 115 4.58 6.36 7.26
N ARG A 116 4.61 6.52 8.59
CA ARG A 116 3.40 6.47 9.42
C ARG A 116 2.42 7.57 9.05
N SER A 117 2.92 8.80 8.88
CA SER A 117 2.09 9.93 8.46
C SER A 117 1.41 9.68 7.11
N PHE A 118 2.08 8.98 6.19
CA PHE A 118 1.45 8.54 4.94
C PHE A 118 0.34 7.51 5.20
N CYS A 119 0.60 6.49 6.00
CA CYS A 119 -0.40 5.47 6.34
C CYS A 119 -1.61 6.10 7.05
N ASP A 120 -1.38 6.98 8.02
CA ASP A 120 -2.43 7.67 8.77
C ASP A 120 -3.28 8.54 7.82
N ARG A 121 -2.67 9.25 6.89
CA ARG A 121 -3.39 10.02 5.87
C ARG A 121 -4.27 9.12 5.00
N MET A 122 -3.81 7.91 4.66
CA MET A 122 -4.65 6.96 3.91
C MET A 122 -5.83 6.50 4.75
N VAL A 123 -5.62 6.25 6.04
CA VAL A 123 -6.71 5.92 6.99
C VAL A 123 -7.72 7.06 7.08
N ASP A 124 -7.25 8.28 7.28
CA ASP A 124 -8.11 9.47 7.42
C ASP A 124 -8.90 9.75 6.14
N THR A 125 -8.27 9.52 4.98
CA THR A 125 -8.89 9.78 3.68
C THR A 125 -9.92 8.71 3.30
N TYR A 126 -9.57 7.44 3.44
CA TYR A 126 -10.36 6.33 2.88
C TYR A 126 -11.12 5.51 3.94
N GLY A 127 -10.93 5.80 5.23
CA GLY A 127 -11.65 5.15 6.33
C GLY A 127 -11.31 3.67 6.51
N MET A 128 -10.13 3.23 6.07
CA MET A 128 -9.67 1.85 6.23
C MET A 128 -8.19 1.80 6.58
N PRO A 129 -7.74 0.83 7.42
CA PRO A 129 -6.33 0.61 7.70
C PRO A 129 -5.50 0.43 6.44
N PHE A 130 -4.36 1.11 6.39
CA PHE A 130 -3.38 1.00 5.32
C PHE A 130 -2.02 0.64 5.94
N HIS A 131 -1.44 -0.47 5.52
CA HIS A 131 -0.19 -0.98 6.05
C HIS A 131 0.86 -1.11 4.95
N MET A 132 2.08 -0.67 5.24
CA MET A 132 3.24 -0.87 4.36
C MET A 132 4.13 -1.98 4.91
N ALA A 133 4.49 -2.95 4.08
CA ALA A 133 5.24 -4.14 4.49
C ALA A 133 6.52 -3.85 5.28
N GLY A 134 7.27 -2.81 4.88
CA GLY A 134 8.50 -2.42 5.62
C GLY A 134 8.21 -1.94 7.03
N MET A 135 7.12 -1.18 7.23
CA MET A 135 6.71 -0.73 8.56
C MET A 135 6.18 -1.88 9.40
N THR A 136 5.45 -2.81 8.81
CA THR A 136 4.95 -4.00 9.50
C THR A 136 6.11 -4.85 10.08
N LEU A 137 7.23 -4.93 9.37
CA LEU A 137 8.43 -5.61 9.89
C LEU A 137 9.01 -4.90 11.12
N VAL A 138 9.06 -3.57 11.11
CA VAL A 138 9.52 -2.77 12.25
C VAL A 138 8.58 -2.96 13.44
N GLU A 139 7.28 -2.87 13.22
CA GLU A 139 6.27 -3.04 14.26
C GLU A 139 6.29 -4.46 14.85
N ALA A 140 6.43 -5.48 14.01
CA ALA A 140 6.56 -6.86 14.48
C ALA A 140 7.84 -7.06 15.32
N ALA A 141 8.96 -6.48 14.91
CA ALA A 141 10.20 -6.55 15.70
C ALA A 141 10.05 -5.86 17.07
N CYS A 142 9.38 -4.71 17.11
CA CYS A 142 9.09 -3.99 18.35
C CYS A 142 8.17 -4.81 19.28
N GLU A 143 7.10 -5.39 18.72
CA GLU A 143 6.14 -6.20 19.48
C GLU A 143 6.79 -7.46 20.09
N LEU A 144 7.73 -8.05 19.37
CA LEU A 144 8.52 -9.19 19.85
C LEU A 144 9.62 -8.79 20.85
N GLY A 145 9.79 -7.51 21.15
CA GLY A 145 10.86 -7.01 22.03
C GLY A 145 12.26 -7.26 21.48
N ALA A 146 12.42 -7.28 20.16
CA ALA A 146 13.70 -7.55 19.52
C ALA A 146 14.67 -6.36 19.73
N GLU A 147 15.72 -6.57 20.51
CA GLU A 147 16.78 -5.57 20.75
C GLU A 147 17.81 -5.53 19.60
N LYS A 148 17.92 -6.61 18.85
CA LYS A 148 18.86 -6.75 17.72
C LYS A 148 18.18 -7.48 16.58
N VAL A 149 18.29 -6.92 15.39
CA VAL A 149 17.74 -7.50 14.16
C VAL A 149 18.89 -7.69 13.17
N ALA A 150 19.04 -8.91 12.67
CA ALA A 150 19.94 -9.18 11.55
C ALA A 150 19.18 -8.95 10.24
N LEU A 151 19.64 -7.99 9.44
CA LEU A 151 19.11 -7.79 8.10
C LEU A 151 19.97 -8.57 7.10
N ASN A 152 19.34 -9.46 6.37
CA ASN A 152 19.94 -10.08 5.19
C ASN A 152 19.27 -9.49 3.93
N PRO A 153 19.77 -8.36 3.41
CA PRO A 153 19.22 -7.82 2.18
C PRO A 153 19.57 -8.79 1.05
N SER A 154 18.60 -9.48 0.54
CA SER A 154 18.74 -10.21 -0.71
C SER A 154 18.82 -9.22 -1.87
N THR A 155 19.87 -8.45 -1.89
CA THR A 155 20.24 -7.67 -3.06
C THR A 155 20.82 -8.66 -4.07
N THR A 156 19.96 -9.29 -4.84
CA THR A 156 20.38 -9.79 -6.14
C THR A 156 20.59 -8.59 -7.06
N GLY A 157 21.52 -7.75 -6.69
CA GLY A 157 22.17 -6.86 -7.64
C GLY A 157 22.93 -7.77 -8.60
N ARG A 158 22.32 -8.08 -9.73
CA ARG A 158 23.10 -8.49 -10.89
C ARG A 158 23.99 -7.31 -11.25
N THR A 159 25.15 -7.25 -10.64
CA THR A 159 26.29 -6.56 -11.23
C THR A 159 26.56 -7.33 -12.50
N GLY A 160 26.09 -6.83 -13.62
CA GLY A 160 26.49 -7.32 -14.94
C GLY A 160 28.00 -7.07 -15.07
N ALA A 161 28.80 -8.08 -14.70
CA ALA A 161 30.14 -8.17 -15.15
C ALA A 161 30.06 -8.54 -16.64
N THR A 162 30.12 -7.54 -17.50
CA THR A 162 30.50 -7.73 -18.89
C THR A 162 31.96 -8.08 -18.91
N ALA A 163 32.29 -9.33 -19.26
CA ALA A 163 33.60 -9.72 -19.75
C ALA A 163 33.77 -9.30 -21.20
#